data_7a761c27f0bbe472b4e6e03a463db7af
#
_entry.id   7a761c27f0bbe472b4e6e03a463db7af
#
_cell.length_a   1.000
_cell.length_b   1.000
_cell.length_c   1.000
_cell.angle_alpha   90.00
_cell.angle_beta   90.00
_cell.angle_gamma   90.00
#
_symmetry.space_group_name_H-M   'P 1'
#
loop_
_entity.id
_entity.type
_entity.pdbx_description
1 polymer ?
#
loop_
_entity_poly.entity_id
_entity_poly.type
_entity_poly.pdbx_seq_one_letter_code
_entity_poly.pdbx_strand_id
1 'polypeptide(L)'
;MLADKSRRNDCMQVEQVRSYLLKLQNTLCDALAEEDGQVTFATDEWQRPEGGGGRTRVLVDGAVFEKAGVNFSHVQGAELPPSASASRPELAGRSYEALGVSLVIHPHNPYIPTSHANVRFFVASKPGEEPIWWFGGGYDLTPYYANREDCVHWHRVAADACLPFGDDVYPRYKAWCDDYFCLKHRSEPRGIGGLFFDDLSDGGFDTCFAFMRSVGDSFIKAYRPIVQRNKDKQYGERERQFQLYRRGRYVEFNLVFDRGTLFGLQSGGRTEAILMSLPPLVRWEYDYCPLPDSPEAELTRFYLQDRDWLGEVGSEMDKS
;
A
#
# COMPACT_ATOMS: atom_id res chain seq x y z
N MET A 1 0.67 23.23 33.42
CA MET A 1 -0.63 23.49 32.79
C MET A 1 -0.58 23.45 31.27
N LEU A 2 0.37 24.11 30.57
CA LEU A 2 0.53 24.00 29.10
C LEU A 2 1.03 22.62 28.66
N ALA A 3 2.03 22.04 29.31
CA ALA A 3 2.57 20.72 29.01
C ALA A 3 1.55 19.57 29.21
N ASP A 4 0.58 19.73 30.14
CA ASP A 4 -0.46 18.75 30.40
C ASP A 4 -1.58 18.80 29.33
N LYS A 5 -1.84 20.00 28.77
CA LYS A 5 -2.77 20.17 27.64
C LYS A 5 -2.21 19.60 26.34
N SER A 6 -0.91 19.78 26.05
CA SER A 6 -0.25 19.23 24.87
C SER A 6 -0.31 17.69 24.90
N ARG A 7 0.10 17.04 25.99
CA ARG A 7 0.02 15.60 26.15
C ARG A 7 -1.40 15.03 26.00
N ARG A 8 -2.42 15.71 26.49
CA ARG A 8 -3.82 15.28 26.31
C ARG A 8 -4.25 15.39 24.86
N ASN A 9 -3.82 16.42 24.15
CA ASN A 9 -4.14 16.59 22.74
C ASN A 9 -3.47 15.52 21.88
N ASP A 10 -2.19 15.23 22.11
CA ASP A 10 -1.44 14.18 21.41
C ASP A 10 -2.06 12.80 21.62
N CYS A 11 -2.43 12.47 22.87
CA CYS A 11 -3.10 11.21 23.19
C CYS A 11 -4.46 11.11 22.50
N MET A 12 -5.24 12.21 22.40
CA MET A 12 -6.51 12.22 21.67
C MET A 12 -6.32 12.03 20.16
N GLN A 13 -5.29 12.63 19.57
CA GLN A 13 -4.97 12.50 18.15
C GLN A 13 -4.56 11.05 17.80
N VAL A 14 -3.68 10.44 18.59
CA VAL A 14 -3.29 9.03 18.43
C VAL A 14 -4.51 8.10 18.49
N GLU A 15 -5.42 8.31 19.46
CA GLU A 15 -6.62 7.46 19.60
C GLU A 15 -7.63 7.67 18.46
N GLN A 16 -7.75 8.89 17.94
CA GLN A 16 -8.57 9.15 16.73
C GLN A 16 -8.03 8.40 15.53
N VAL A 17 -6.72 8.44 15.29
CA VAL A 17 -6.06 7.71 14.19
C VAL A 17 -6.22 6.21 14.40
N ARG A 18 -5.98 5.71 15.62
CA ARG A 18 -6.12 4.29 15.97
C ARG A 18 -7.53 3.78 15.68
N SER A 19 -8.53 4.50 16.13
CA SER A 19 -9.94 4.14 15.93
C SER A 19 -10.31 4.08 14.44
N TYR A 20 -9.84 5.05 13.66
CA TYR A 20 -10.02 5.06 12.21
C TYR A 20 -9.35 3.85 11.55
N LEU A 21 -8.09 3.58 11.86
CA LEU A 21 -7.32 2.48 11.25
C LEU A 21 -7.94 1.10 11.54
N LEU A 22 -8.42 0.88 12.77
CA LEU A 22 -9.14 -0.36 13.11
C LEU A 22 -10.45 -0.51 12.35
N LYS A 23 -11.20 0.59 12.17
CA LYS A 23 -12.40 0.60 11.34
C LYS A 23 -12.07 0.34 9.87
N LEU A 24 -11.03 0.99 9.35
CA LEU A 24 -10.57 0.76 7.98
C LEU A 24 -10.20 -0.69 7.74
N GLN A 25 -9.44 -1.32 8.65
CA GLN A 25 -9.11 -2.74 8.55
C GLN A 25 -10.36 -3.62 8.47
N ASN A 26 -11.36 -3.37 9.30
CA ASN A 26 -12.61 -4.12 9.26
C ASN A 26 -13.32 -3.94 7.90
N THR A 27 -13.49 -2.70 7.46
CA THR A 27 -14.13 -2.38 6.17
C THR A 27 -13.42 -3.07 4.99
N LEU A 28 -12.08 -3.06 4.99
CA LEU A 28 -11.29 -3.72 3.94
C LEU A 28 -11.49 -5.23 3.96
N CYS A 29 -11.40 -5.86 5.14
CA CYS A 29 -11.57 -7.31 5.28
C CYS A 29 -12.99 -7.76 4.91
N ASP A 30 -14.01 -7.01 5.34
CA ASP A 30 -15.41 -7.35 5.08
C ASP A 30 -15.71 -7.25 3.56
N ALA A 31 -15.23 -6.18 2.90
CA ALA A 31 -15.42 -6.01 1.46
C ALA A 31 -14.68 -7.07 0.63
N LEU A 32 -13.48 -7.47 1.03
CA LEU A 32 -12.72 -8.52 0.35
C LEU A 32 -13.31 -9.90 0.60
N ALA A 33 -13.78 -10.20 1.81
CA ALA A 33 -14.46 -11.46 2.12
C ALA A 33 -15.80 -11.60 1.37
N GLU A 34 -16.55 -10.49 1.24
CA GLU A 34 -17.77 -10.44 0.41
C GLU A 34 -17.46 -10.75 -1.07
N GLU A 35 -16.37 -10.18 -1.60
CA GLU A 35 -15.96 -10.38 -2.98
C GLU A 35 -15.44 -11.81 -3.24
N ASP A 36 -14.77 -12.41 -2.27
CA ASP A 36 -14.31 -13.81 -2.32
C ASP A 36 -15.48 -14.79 -2.24
N GLY A 37 -16.41 -14.57 -1.35
CA GLY A 37 -17.65 -15.34 -1.20
C GLY A 37 -17.48 -16.74 -0.59
N GLN A 38 -16.28 -17.24 -0.39
CA GLN A 38 -16.00 -18.59 0.11
C GLN A 38 -15.29 -18.59 1.47
N VAL A 39 -14.29 -17.74 1.64
CA VAL A 39 -13.42 -17.73 2.83
C VAL A 39 -13.47 -16.38 3.54
N THR A 40 -13.39 -16.40 4.85
CA THR A 40 -13.26 -15.20 5.68
C THR A 40 -11.84 -15.06 6.22
N PHE A 41 -11.51 -13.86 6.70
CA PHE A 41 -10.20 -13.58 7.27
C PHE A 41 -10.01 -14.24 8.64
N ALA A 42 -8.98 -15.05 8.79
CA ALA A 42 -8.47 -15.46 10.10
C ALA A 42 -7.81 -14.25 10.79
N THR A 43 -7.98 -14.13 12.10
CA THR A 43 -7.47 -13.02 12.90
C THR A 43 -6.40 -13.52 13.86
N ASP A 44 -5.27 -12.82 13.91
CA ASP A 44 -4.16 -13.02 14.84
C ASP A 44 -3.86 -11.69 15.55
N GLU A 45 -4.15 -11.63 16.86
CA GLU A 45 -3.84 -10.48 17.71
C GLU A 45 -2.53 -10.73 18.43
N TRP A 46 -1.65 -9.76 18.42
CA TRP A 46 -0.31 -9.88 18.98
C TRP A 46 0.10 -8.64 19.76
N GLN A 47 0.99 -8.83 20.72
CA GLN A 47 1.58 -7.78 21.53
C GLN A 47 3.10 -7.84 21.46
N ARG A 48 3.76 -6.71 21.69
CA ARG A 48 5.21 -6.58 21.73
C ARG A 48 5.66 -6.35 23.18
N PRO A 49 6.74 -7.00 23.62
CA PRO A 49 7.33 -6.73 24.94
C PRO A 49 7.75 -5.27 25.13
N GLU A 50 8.21 -4.61 24.06
CA GLU A 50 8.69 -3.24 24.05
C GLU A 50 7.56 -2.21 24.06
N GLY A 51 6.33 -2.64 23.88
CA GLY A 51 5.12 -1.83 23.84
C GLY A 51 4.39 -1.85 22.50
N GLY A 52 3.08 -1.74 22.61
CA GLY A 52 2.17 -1.82 21.47
C GLY A 52 1.88 -3.25 21.01
N GLY A 53 1.33 -3.37 19.82
CA GLY A 53 0.90 -4.63 19.24
C GLY A 53 0.21 -4.44 17.91
N GLY A 54 -0.58 -5.41 17.52
CA GLY A 54 -1.33 -5.32 16.27
C GLY A 54 -2.38 -6.41 16.13
N ARG A 55 -3.07 -6.33 15.01
CA ARG A 55 -4.07 -7.30 14.59
C ARG A 55 -3.85 -7.62 13.11
N THR A 56 -3.33 -8.80 12.85
CA THR A 56 -3.11 -9.31 11.50
C THR A 56 -4.34 -10.13 11.07
N ARG A 57 -4.89 -9.84 9.91
CA ARG A 57 -5.99 -10.60 9.34
C ARG A 57 -5.55 -11.15 8.00
N VAL A 58 -5.69 -12.47 7.80
CA VAL A 58 -5.21 -13.17 6.60
C VAL A 58 -6.32 -14.06 6.05
N LEU A 59 -6.56 -13.94 4.75
CA LEU A 59 -7.38 -14.84 3.95
C LEU A 59 -6.44 -15.67 3.08
N VAL A 60 -6.64 -16.99 3.04
CA VAL A 60 -5.82 -17.93 2.28
C VAL A 60 -6.73 -18.90 1.54
N ASP A 61 -6.36 -19.24 0.32
CA ASP A 61 -7.04 -20.23 -0.54
C ASP A 61 -8.55 -19.96 -0.72
N GLY A 62 -8.92 -18.70 -0.91
CA GLY A 62 -10.28 -18.30 -1.25
C GLY A 62 -10.67 -18.64 -2.69
N ALA A 63 -11.90 -18.32 -3.08
CA ALA A 63 -12.36 -18.52 -4.45
C ALA A 63 -11.73 -17.52 -5.43
N VAL A 64 -11.52 -16.28 -5.00
CA VAL A 64 -10.97 -15.18 -5.80
C VAL A 64 -9.53 -14.87 -5.37
N PHE A 65 -9.27 -14.82 -4.08
CA PHE A 65 -7.98 -14.44 -3.53
C PHE A 65 -7.20 -15.66 -3.05
N GLU A 66 -6.05 -15.92 -3.69
CA GLU A 66 -5.11 -16.95 -3.28
C GLU A 66 -4.50 -16.61 -1.90
N LYS A 67 -4.23 -15.32 -1.68
CA LYS A 67 -3.84 -14.77 -0.39
C LYS A 67 -4.19 -13.29 -0.31
N ALA A 68 -4.77 -12.87 0.79
CA ALA A 68 -4.92 -11.46 1.14
C ALA A 68 -4.54 -11.26 2.60
N GLY A 69 -3.74 -10.24 2.88
CA GLY A 69 -3.36 -9.88 4.24
C GLY A 69 -3.69 -8.42 4.52
N VAL A 70 -4.33 -8.14 5.66
CA VAL A 70 -4.61 -6.79 6.14
C VAL A 70 -4.11 -6.69 7.57
N ASN A 71 -3.02 -5.95 7.77
CA ASN A 71 -2.38 -5.81 9.06
C ASN A 71 -2.61 -4.42 9.65
N PHE A 72 -3.18 -4.36 10.84
CA PHE A 72 -3.12 -3.18 11.70
C PHE A 72 -1.95 -3.35 12.67
N SER A 73 -1.13 -2.31 12.82
CA SER A 73 -0.08 -2.23 13.82
C SER A 73 -0.15 -0.90 14.57
N HIS A 74 0.13 -0.95 15.87
CA HIS A 74 0.39 0.20 16.72
C HIS A 74 1.59 -0.15 17.57
N VAL A 75 2.77 0.31 17.18
CA VAL A 75 4.03 0.02 17.85
C VAL A 75 4.54 1.24 18.59
N GLN A 76 5.13 1.01 19.75
CA GLN A 76 5.69 2.04 20.62
C GLN A 76 7.14 1.69 20.94
N GLY A 77 7.96 2.70 21.17
CA GLY A 77 9.34 2.53 21.59
C GLY A 77 9.86 3.72 22.36
N ALA A 78 10.77 3.47 23.30
CA ALA A 78 11.41 4.52 24.09
C ALA A 78 12.36 5.37 23.22
N GLU A 79 12.98 4.77 22.21
CA GLU A 79 13.89 5.42 21.27
C GLU A 79 13.78 4.75 19.90
N LEU A 80 14.01 5.53 18.85
CA LEU A 80 14.09 5.00 17.49
C LEU A 80 15.40 4.23 17.27
N PRO A 81 15.38 3.19 16.42
CA PRO A 81 16.61 2.53 15.99
C PRO A 81 17.62 3.54 15.42
N PRO A 82 18.94 3.35 15.67
CA PRO A 82 19.97 4.26 15.17
C PRO A 82 19.91 4.50 13.64
N SER A 83 19.51 3.48 12.88
CA SER A 83 19.32 3.60 11.42
C SER A 83 18.20 4.57 11.03
N ALA A 84 17.16 4.69 11.82
CA ALA A 84 16.06 5.62 11.59
C ALA A 84 16.38 7.05 12.06
N SER A 85 17.15 7.21 13.16
CA SER A 85 17.57 8.51 13.67
C SER A 85 18.78 9.08 12.93
N ALA A 86 19.58 8.27 12.24
CA ALA A 86 20.74 8.75 11.49
C ALA A 86 20.40 9.74 10.37
N SER A 87 19.24 9.54 9.72
CA SER A 87 18.72 10.45 8.67
C SER A 87 17.88 11.60 9.22
N ARG A 88 17.51 11.55 10.52
CA ARG A 88 16.62 12.51 11.20
C ARG A 88 17.12 12.79 12.61
N PRO A 89 18.17 13.63 12.76
CA PRO A 89 18.75 13.95 14.07
C PRO A 89 17.76 14.52 15.07
N GLU A 90 16.71 15.23 14.60
CA GLU A 90 15.64 15.81 15.40
C GLU A 90 14.80 14.79 16.17
N LEU A 91 14.85 13.52 15.76
CA LEU A 91 14.14 12.42 16.43
C LEU A 91 14.97 11.77 17.56
N ALA A 92 16.24 12.11 17.69
CA ALA A 92 17.12 11.50 18.68
C ALA A 92 16.63 11.74 20.11
N GLY A 93 16.60 10.69 20.93
CA GLY A 93 16.15 10.74 22.32
C GLY A 93 14.66 11.01 22.52
N ARG A 94 13.85 10.79 21.50
CA ARG A 94 12.38 10.85 21.57
C ARG A 94 11.79 9.44 21.65
N SER A 95 10.79 9.28 22.50
CA SER A 95 9.90 8.13 22.42
C SER A 95 9.00 8.27 21.18
N TYR A 96 8.54 7.16 20.63
CA TYR A 96 7.72 7.20 19.41
C TYR A 96 6.54 6.25 19.46
N GLU A 97 5.53 6.57 18.67
CA GLU A 97 4.42 5.71 18.31
C GLU A 97 4.26 5.71 16.79
N ALA A 98 4.07 4.51 16.22
CA ALA A 98 3.79 4.34 14.80
C ALA A 98 2.55 3.46 14.63
N LEU A 99 1.55 3.98 13.95
CA LEU A 99 0.28 3.32 13.71
C LEU A 99 0.05 3.21 12.20
N GLY A 100 -0.49 2.08 11.77
CA GLY A 100 -0.81 1.91 10.34
C GLY A 100 -1.68 0.71 10.05
N VAL A 101 -2.30 0.76 8.88
CA VAL A 101 -2.89 -0.38 8.20
C VAL A 101 -2.13 -0.60 6.90
N SER A 102 -1.67 -1.82 6.70
CA SER A 102 -1.05 -2.28 5.45
C SER A 102 -1.82 -3.46 4.90
N LEU A 103 -2.03 -3.51 3.60
CA LEU A 103 -2.65 -4.65 2.94
C LEU A 103 -1.92 -5.04 1.68
N VAL A 104 -1.96 -6.32 1.37
CA VAL A 104 -1.55 -6.87 0.07
C VAL A 104 -2.52 -7.97 -0.34
N ILE A 105 -2.90 -7.97 -1.61
CA ILE A 105 -3.86 -8.93 -2.16
C ILE A 105 -3.22 -9.62 -3.36
N HIS A 106 -3.16 -10.95 -3.32
CA HIS A 106 -2.68 -11.82 -4.39
C HIS A 106 -3.85 -12.68 -4.89
N PRO A 107 -4.46 -12.35 -6.04
CA PRO A 107 -5.58 -13.11 -6.60
C PRO A 107 -5.14 -14.38 -7.31
N HIS A 108 -6.05 -15.38 -7.41
CA HIS A 108 -5.82 -16.58 -8.24
C HIS A 108 -5.75 -16.23 -9.72
N ASN A 109 -6.75 -15.48 -10.20
CA ASN A 109 -6.88 -15.17 -11.62
C ASN A 109 -5.80 -14.17 -12.08
N PRO A 110 -4.97 -14.49 -13.08
CA PRO A 110 -3.92 -13.62 -13.60
C PRO A 110 -4.42 -12.31 -14.21
N TYR A 111 -5.69 -12.21 -14.55
CA TYR A 111 -6.31 -10.98 -15.06
C TYR A 111 -6.70 -10.01 -13.93
N ILE A 112 -6.68 -10.44 -12.66
CA ILE A 112 -6.83 -9.55 -11.51
C ILE A 112 -5.43 -9.13 -11.04
N PRO A 113 -5.15 -7.83 -10.97
CA PRO A 113 -3.86 -7.34 -10.47
C PRO A 113 -3.63 -7.66 -9.00
N THR A 114 -2.38 -7.88 -8.60
CA THR A 114 -1.95 -7.70 -7.21
C THR A 114 -2.09 -6.23 -6.83
N SER A 115 -2.52 -5.95 -5.62
CA SER A 115 -2.59 -4.59 -5.10
C SER A 115 -2.03 -4.51 -3.69
N HIS A 116 -1.40 -3.38 -3.40
CA HIS A 116 -0.89 -2.99 -2.09
C HIS A 116 -1.50 -1.66 -1.68
N ALA A 117 -1.79 -1.48 -0.40
CA ALA A 117 -2.07 -0.19 0.18
C ALA A 117 -1.46 -0.09 1.59
N ASN A 118 -1.12 1.12 1.97
CA ASN A 118 -0.67 1.45 3.32
C ASN A 118 -1.15 2.85 3.68
N VAL A 119 -1.64 3.03 4.90
CA VAL A 119 -1.86 4.34 5.50
C VAL A 119 -1.34 4.30 6.93
N ARG A 120 -0.56 5.31 7.30
CA ARG A 120 0.18 5.32 8.56
C ARG A 120 0.29 6.71 9.18
N PHE A 121 0.46 6.71 10.48
CA PHE A 121 0.77 7.88 11.30
C PHE A 121 1.97 7.59 12.18
N PHE A 122 2.85 8.57 12.30
CA PHE A 122 4.01 8.52 13.18
C PHE A 122 4.00 9.76 14.07
N VAL A 123 4.36 9.58 15.35
CA VAL A 123 4.59 10.66 16.27
C VAL A 123 5.77 10.34 17.18
N ALA A 124 6.65 11.33 17.40
CA ALA A 124 7.79 11.23 18.30
C ALA A 124 7.74 12.38 19.32
N SER A 125 7.79 12.03 20.60
CA SER A 125 7.58 12.96 21.71
C SER A 125 8.77 12.98 22.67
N LYS A 126 9.07 14.16 23.24
CA LYS A 126 10.05 14.35 24.28
C LYS A 126 9.51 15.35 25.32
N PRO A 127 9.68 15.07 26.62
CA PRO A 127 9.18 15.99 27.64
C PRO A 127 9.70 17.41 27.48
N GLY A 128 8.77 18.38 27.40
CA GLY A 128 9.09 19.82 27.28
C GLY A 128 9.39 20.30 25.86
N GLU A 129 9.30 19.44 24.86
CA GLU A 129 9.41 19.79 23.44
C GLU A 129 8.10 19.50 22.69
N GLU A 130 7.84 20.22 21.60
CA GLU A 130 6.71 19.93 20.73
C GLU A 130 6.90 18.56 20.04
N PRO A 131 5.84 17.76 19.88
CA PRO A 131 5.91 16.49 19.18
C PRO A 131 6.22 16.69 17.70
N ILE A 132 6.97 15.75 17.13
CA ILE A 132 7.21 15.66 15.71
C ILE A 132 6.31 14.54 15.17
N TRP A 133 5.47 14.85 14.20
CA TRP A 133 4.54 13.90 13.65
C TRP A 133 4.37 14.06 12.14
N TRP A 134 3.98 12.98 11.47
CA TRP A 134 3.59 13.01 10.08
C TRP A 134 2.69 11.84 9.71
N PHE A 135 1.99 11.99 8.61
CA PHE A 135 1.26 10.93 7.93
C PHE A 135 2.02 10.43 6.71
N GLY A 136 1.79 9.18 6.35
CA GLY A 136 2.28 8.57 5.12
C GLY A 136 1.31 7.53 4.60
N GLY A 137 1.45 7.15 3.35
CA GLY A 137 0.61 6.11 2.79
C GLY A 137 0.57 6.11 1.28
N GLY A 138 -0.45 5.46 0.76
CA GLY A 138 -0.72 5.31 -0.66
C GLY A 138 -1.22 3.93 -1.01
N TYR A 139 -1.38 3.69 -2.29
CA TYR A 139 -1.68 2.37 -2.87
C TYR A 139 -1.19 2.28 -4.30
N ASP A 140 -0.86 1.07 -4.72
CA ASP A 140 -0.38 0.79 -6.06
C ASP A 140 -0.95 -0.51 -6.62
N LEU A 141 -0.99 -0.60 -7.95
CA LEU A 141 -1.55 -1.72 -8.69
C LEU A 141 -0.47 -2.41 -9.53
N THR A 142 -0.35 -3.73 -9.37
CA THR A 142 0.62 -4.56 -10.08
C THR A 142 -0.11 -5.57 -10.98
N PRO A 143 -0.44 -5.19 -12.21
CA PRO A 143 -1.08 -6.10 -13.16
C PRO A 143 -0.09 -7.09 -13.77
N TYR A 144 -0.64 -8.21 -14.25
CA TYR A 144 0.06 -9.21 -15.07
C TYR A 144 -0.44 -9.16 -16.51
N TYR A 145 -1.75 -9.09 -16.68
CA TYR A 145 -2.44 -8.84 -17.94
C TYR A 145 -3.30 -7.60 -17.78
N ALA A 146 -2.69 -6.45 -17.99
CA ALA A 146 -3.37 -5.17 -17.80
C ALA A 146 -4.37 -4.89 -18.93
N ASN A 147 -5.36 -4.09 -18.61
CA ASN A 147 -6.23 -3.47 -19.60
C ASN A 147 -6.39 -1.98 -19.28
N ARG A 148 -6.67 -1.18 -20.31
CA ARG A 148 -6.71 0.27 -20.20
C ARG A 148 -7.84 0.77 -19.29
N GLU A 149 -9.01 0.13 -19.35
CA GLU A 149 -10.17 0.52 -18.53
C GLU A 149 -9.84 0.44 -17.04
N ASP A 150 -9.21 -0.66 -16.60
CA ASP A 150 -8.80 -0.85 -15.22
C ASP A 150 -7.75 0.17 -14.78
N CYS A 151 -6.76 0.46 -15.65
CA CYS A 151 -5.73 1.46 -15.38
C CYS A 151 -6.33 2.86 -15.20
N VAL A 152 -7.20 3.26 -16.13
CA VAL A 152 -7.90 4.56 -16.07
C VAL A 152 -8.79 4.66 -14.84
N HIS A 153 -9.59 3.63 -14.56
CA HIS A 153 -10.44 3.58 -13.37
C HIS A 153 -9.63 3.73 -12.08
N TRP A 154 -8.53 2.98 -11.96
CA TRP A 154 -7.63 3.03 -10.79
C TRP A 154 -7.12 4.45 -10.54
N HIS A 155 -6.56 5.07 -11.56
CA HIS A 155 -6.01 6.42 -11.46
C HIS A 155 -7.07 7.50 -11.29
N ARG A 156 -8.29 7.32 -11.85
CA ARG A 156 -9.41 8.22 -11.64
C ARG A 156 -9.83 8.26 -10.18
N VAL A 157 -10.01 7.10 -9.55
CA VAL A 157 -10.36 7.04 -8.12
C VAL A 157 -9.25 7.65 -7.25
N ALA A 158 -7.97 7.44 -7.63
CA ALA A 158 -6.84 8.06 -6.96
C ALA A 158 -6.87 9.60 -7.06
N ALA A 159 -7.13 10.14 -8.25
CA ALA A 159 -7.25 11.58 -8.48
C ALA A 159 -8.44 12.18 -7.71
N ASP A 160 -9.59 11.52 -7.74
CA ASP A 160 -10.79 11.96 -7.01
C ASP A 160 -10.55 12.01 -5.49
N ALA A 161 -9.76 11.09 -4.94
CA ALA A 161 -9.38 11.10 -3.53
C ALA A 161 -8.46 12.28 -3.16
N CYS A 162 -7.67 12.76 -4.10
CA CYS A 162 -6.75 13.89 -3.92
C CYS A 162 -7.41 15.26 -4.16
N LEU A 163 -8.42 15.33 -5.03
CA LEU A 163 -9.03 16.57 -5.51
C LEU A 163 -9.46 17.56 -4.40
N PRO A 164 -10.05 17.12 -3.27
CA PRO A 164 -10.42 18.05 -2.18
C PRO A 164 -9.24 18.78 -1.53
N PHE A 165 -8.01 18.35 -1.80
CA PHE A 165 -6.79 18.85 -1.16
C PHE A 165 -5.91 19.67 -2.11
N GLY A 166 -6.27 19.77 -3.39
CA GLY A 166 -5.60 20.58 -4.41
C GLY A 166 -5.39 19.83 -5.73
N ASP A 167 -5.37 20.57 -6.82
CA ASP A 167 -5.27 20.03 -8.17
C ASP A 167 -3.88 19.42 -8.46
N ASP A 168 -2.84 19.86 -7.74
CA ASP A 168 -1.46 19.40 -7.86
C ASP A 168 -1.16 18.15 -7.01
N VAL A 169 -2.08 17.76 -6.12
CA VAL A 169 -1.84 16.69 -5.13
C VAL A 169 -1.73 15.32 -5.82
N TYR A 170 -2.65 14.99 -6.72
CA TYR A 170 -2.60 13.73 -7.45
C TYR A 170 -1.36 13.61 -8.35
N PRO A 171 -1.04 14.57 -9.25
CA PRO A 171 0.17 14.47 -10.09
C PRO A 171 1.46 14.28 -9.27
N ARG A 172 1.58 15.02 -8.17
CA ARG A 172 2.74 14.95 -7.28
C ARG A 172 2.90 13.57 -6.62
N TYR A 173 1.83 13.02 -6.07
CA TYR A 173 1.89 11.73 -5.37
C TYR A 173 1.88 10.54 -6.32
N LYS A 174 1.32 10.69 -7.53
CA LYS A 174 1.47 9.70 -8.62
C LYS A 174 2.94 9.61 -9.06
N ALA A 175 3.59 10.72 -9.34
CA ALA A 175 4.99 10.74 -9.72
C ALA A 175 5.91 10.16 -8.63
N TRP A 176 5.62 10.47 -7.35
CA TRP A 176 6.36 9.88 -6.23
C TRP A 176 6.12 8.37 -6.10
N CYS A 177 4.90 7.91 -6.36
CA CYS A 177 4.57 6.48 -6.40
C CYS A 177 5.37 5.74 -7.47
N ASP A 178 5.47 6.28 -8.67
CA ASP A 178 6.21 5.69 -9.78
C ASP A 178 7.71 5.59 -9.49
N ASP A 179 8.31 6.63 -8.91
CA ASP A 179 9.72 6.61 -8.50
C ASP A 179 9.98 5.62 -7.34
N TYR A 180 9.08 5.58 -6.35
CA TYR A 180 9.23 4.72 -5.19
C TYR A 180 9.12 3.24 -5.55
N PHE A 181 8.08 2.85 -6.30
CA PHE A 181 7.83 1.45 -6.66
C PHE A 181 8.57 1.01 -7.94
N CYS A 182 9.82 1.42 -8.07
CA CYS A 182 10.70 1.04 -9.16
C CYS A 182 11.77 0.02 -8.68
N LEU A 183 11.92 -1.09 -9.41
CA LEU A 183 12.99 -2.06 -9.23
C LEU A 183 14.27 -1.50 -9.89
N LYS A 184 15.08 -0.80 -9.12
CA LYS A 184 16.26 -0.07 -9.65
C LYS A 184 17.24 -0.97 -10.39
N HIS A 185 17.49 -2.20 -9.90
CA HIS A 185 18.39 -3.18 -10.52
C HIS A 185 17.85 -3.77 -11.83
N ARG A 186 16.59 -3.51 -12.17
CA ARG A 186 15.96 -3.92 -13.44
C ARG A 186 15.56 -2.74 -14.29
N SER A 187 15.62 -1.52 -13.77
CA SER A 187 15.07 -0.31 -14.41
C SER A 187 13.60 -0.51 -14.85
N GLU A 188 12.82 -1.14 -13.99
CA GLU A 188 11.45 -1.55 -14.29
C GLU A 188 10.49 -1.15 -13.14
N PRO A 189 9.37 -0.49 -13.44
CA PRO A 189 8.32 -0.25 -12.44
C PRO A 189 7.71 -1.56 -11.95
N ARG A 190 7.33 -1.62 -10.67
CA ARG A 190 6.64 -2.77 -10.09
C ARG A 190 5.26 -3.00 -10.73
N GLY A 191 4.55 -1.91 -11.02
CA GLY A 191 3.22 -1.91 -11.61
C GLY A 191 2.91 -0.58 -12.32
N ILE A 192 1.64 -0.25 -12.40
CA ILE A 192 1.16 0.99 -13.05
C ILE A 192 1.09 2.18 -12.08
N GLY A 193 1.61 2.05 -10.86
CA GLY A 193 1.58 3.10 -9.85
C GLY A 193 0.23 3.27 -9.16
N GLY A 194 -0.02 4.47 -8.71
CA GLY A 194 -1.18 4.89 -7.93
C GLY A 194 -0.84 6.15 -7.14
N LEU A 195 -0.82 6.06 -5.81
CA LEU A 195 -0.46 7.16 -4.91
C LEU A 195 0.62 6.73 -3.93
N PHE A 196 1.57 7.62 -3.67
CA PHE A 196 2.50 7.48 -2.56
C PHE A 196 2.80 8.84 -1.94
N PHE A 197 2.68 8.95 -0.63
CA PHE A 197 3.06 10.12 0.14
C PHE A 197 3.72 9.71 1.46
N ASP A 198 4.63 10.53 1.92
CA ASP A 198 5.33 10.37 3.19
C ASP A 198 5.62 11.74 3.80
N ASP A 199 5.98 11.76 5.08
CA ASP A 199 6.36 12.99 5.79
C ASP A 199 5.30 14.11 5.71
N LEU A 200 4.03 13.77 5.54
CA LEU A 200 2.96 14.74 5.39
C LEU A 200 2.58 15.35 6.74
N SER A 201 2.93 16.60 6.96
CA SER A 201 2.59 17.40 8.16
C SER A 201 2.12 18.82 7.83
N ASP A 202 2.30 19.25 6.58
CA ASP A 202 1.90 20.59 6.13
C ASP A 202 0.38 20.75 6.11
N GLY A 203 -0.10 21.89 6.61
CA GLY A 203 -1.55 22.17 6.71
C GLY A 203 -2.18 21.71 8.02
N GLY A 204 -1.39 21.14 8.94
CA GLY A 204 -1.82 20.74 10.27
C GLY A 204 -2.48 19.35 10.33
N PHE A 205 -2.61 18.85 11.56
CA PHE A 205 -3.05 17.47 11.82
C PHE A 205 -4.41 17.14 11.16
N ASP A 206 -5.41 17.97 11.31
CA ASP A 206 -6.77 17.68 10.83
C ASP A 206 -6.81 17.55 9.30
N THR A 207 -6.08 18.42 8.58
CA THR A 207 -5.98 18.38 7.11
C THR A 207 -5.24 17.12 6.65
N CYS A 208 -4.09 16.81 7.25
CA CYS A 208 -3.29 15.65 6.90
C CYS A 208 -4.03 14.33 7.24
N PHE A 209 -4.73 14.29 8.37
CA PHE A 209 -5.56 13.16 8.76
C PHE A 209 -6.76 12.98 7.82
N ALA A 210 -7.41 14.08 7.38
CA ALA A 210 -8.48 14.03 6.41
C ALA A 210 -7.98 13.48 5.06
N PHE A 211 -6.79 13.89 4.60
CA PHE A 211 -6.17 13.38 3.40
C PHE A 211 -5.86 11.87 3.51
N MET A 212 -5.19 11.44 4.60
CA MET A 212 -4.92 10.01 4.82
C MET A 212 -6.21 9.18 4.79
N ARG A 213 -7.30 9.67 5.41
CA ARG A 213 -8.61 8.99 5.37
C ARG A 213 -9.18 8.94 3.96
N SER A 214 -9.10 10.02 3.20
CA SER A 214 -9.58 10.07 1.81
C SER A 214 -8.89 9.00 0.97
N VAL A 215 -7.56 8.86 1.10
CA VAL A 215 -6.79 7.82 0.41
C VAL A 215 -7.19 6.41 0.90
N GLY A 216 -7.23 6.17 2.21
CA GLY A 216 -7.60 4.86 2.75
C GLY A 216 -9.01 4.41 2.35
N ASP A 217 -9.99 5.30 2.44
CA ASP A 217 -11.40 5.02 2.14
C ASP A 217 -11.66 4.84 0.62
N SER A 218 -10.77 5.36 -0.24
CA SER A 218 -10.87 5.21 -1.70
C SER A 218 -10.42 3.86 -2.22
N PHE A 219 -9.60 3.12 -1.47
CA PHE A 219 -8.97 1.87 -1.94
C PHE A 219 -9.99 0.83 -2.46
N ILE A 220 -11.02 0.52 -1.69
CA ILE A 220 -12.04 -0.47 -2.11
C ILE A 220 -12.80 0.01 -3.34
N LYS A 221 -13.06 1.31 -3.48
CA LYS A 221 -13.70 1.89 -4.67
C LYS A 221 -12.80 1.76 -5.90
N ALA A 222 -11.48 1.81 -5.73
CA ALA A 222 -10.53 1.62 -6.81
C ALA A 222 -10.36 0.14 -7.19
N TYR A 223 -10.25 -0.77 -6.20
CA TYR A 223 -9.86 -2.15 -6.46
C TYR A 223 -11.03 -3.11 -6.76
N ARG A 224 -12.14 -3.01 -6.01
CA ARG A 224 -13.28 -3.95 -6.13
C ARG A 224 -13.88 -4.01 -7.54
N PRO A 225 -14.12 -2.90 -8.28
CA PRO A 225 -14.64 -2.97 -9.65
C PRO A 225 -13.67 -3.69 -10.61
N ILE A 226 -12.36 -3.58 -10.40
CA ILE A 226 -11.35 -4.31 -11.18
C ILE A 226 -11.47 -5.82 -10.95
N VAL A 227 -11.61 -6.23 -9.68
CA VAL A 227 -11.84 -7.64 -9.34
C VAL A 227 -13.10 -8.16 -10.02
N GLN A 228 -14.21 -7.43 -9.90
CA GLN A 228 -15.52 -7.84 -10.46
C GLN A 228 -15.50 -8.00 -11.98
N ARG A 229 -14.78 -7.13 -12.71
CA ARG A 229 -14.63 -7.25 -14.17
C ARG A 229 -13.78 -8.43 -14.61
N ASN A 230 -12.89 -8.92 -13.76
CA ASN A 230 -11.85 -9.85 -14.18
C ASN A 230 -11.96 -11.25 -13.54
N LYS A 231 -12.68 -11.42 -12.43
CA LYS A 231 -12.68 -12.68 -11.66
C LYS A 231 -13.20 -13.89 -12.42
N ASP A 232 -14.11 -13.69 -13.37
CA ASP A 232 -14.71 -14.76 -14.16
C ASP A 232 -14.02 -15.01 -15.51
N LYS A 233 -12.94 -14.24 -15.82
CA LYS A 233 -12.15 -14.45 -17.04
C LYS A 233 -11.47 -15.80 -17.00
N GLN A 234 -11.61 -16.54 -18.10
CA GLN A 234 -10.93 -17.83 -18.26
C GLN A 234 -9.43 -17.62 -18.47
N TYR A 235 -8.62 -18.45 -17.85
CA TYR A 235 -7.17 -18.45 -18.01
C TYR A 235 -6.63 -19.89 -18.00
N GLY A 236 -5.44 -20.06 -18.55
CA GLY A 236 -4.76 -21.34 -18.59
C GLY A 236 -3.40 -21.32 -17.88
N GLU A 237 -2.64 -22.36 -18.09
CA GLU A 237 -1.31 -22.53 -17.52
C GLU A 237 -0.35 -21.43 -17.95
N ARG A 238 -0.45 -20.94 -19.20
CA ARG A 238 0.38 -19.85 -19.72
C ARG A 238 0.23 -18.57 -18.88
N GLU A 239 -1.00 -18.14 -18.67
CA GLU A 239 -1.30 -16.94 -17.89
C GLU A 239 -0.88 -17.12 -16.44
N ARG A 240 -1.11 -18.30 -15.87
CA ARG A 240 -0.70 -18.61 -14.50
C ARG A 240 0.82 -18.57 -14.34
N GLN A 241 1.58 -19.17 -15.24
CA GLN A 241 3.05 -19.19 -15.19
C GLN A 241 3.64 -17.77 -15.32
N PHE A 242 3.05 -16.93 -16.17
CA PHE A 242 3.47 -15.54 -16.29
C PHE A 242 3.15 -14.74 -15.01
N GLN A 243 1.98 -14.94 -14.39
CA GLN A 243 1.65 -14.35 -13.09
C GLN A 243 2.70 -14.72 -12.04
N LEU A 244 3.07 -16.01 -11.92
CA LEU A 244 4.07 -16.45 -10.95
C LEU A 244 5.44 -15.81 -11.23
N TYR A 245 5.83 -15.70 -12.48
CA TYR A 245 7.06 -15.01 -12.89
C TYR A 245 7.03 -13.52 -12.50
N ARG A 246 5.94 -12.82 -12.76
CA ARG A 246 5.78 -11.41 -12.40
C ARG A 246 5.72 -11.19 -10.88
N ARG A 247 5.18 -12.13 -10.14
CA ARG A 247 5.24 -12.10 -8.66
C ARG A 247 6.67 -12.12 -8.13
N GLY A 248 7.63 -12.67 -8.88
CA GLY A 248 9.06 -12.55 -8.56
C GLY A 248 9.51 -11.09 -8.47
N ARG A 249 9.05 -10.22 -9.38
CA ARG A 249 9.35 -8.77 -9.34
C ARG A 249 8.77 -8.11 -8.09
N TYR A 250 7.54 -8.48 -7.72
CA TYR A 250 6.90 -8.01 -6.49
C TYR A 250 7.71 -8.39 -5.25
N VAL A 251 8.15 -9.64 -5.15
CA VAL A 251 8.96 -10.14 -4.04
C VAL A 251 10.34 -9.45 -3.99
N GLU A 252 11.00 -9.29 -5.14
CA GLU A 252 12.27 -8.56 -5.22
C GLU A 252 12.14 -7.15 -4.65
N PHE A 253 11.10 -6.40 -5.04
CA PHE A 253 10.88 -5.06 -4.50
C PHE A 253 10.68 -5.10 -2.98
N ASN A 254 9.78 -5.93 -2.49
CA ASN A 254 9.43 -5.96 -1.08
C ASN A 254 10.62 -6.36 -0.18
N LEU A 255 11.46 -7.29 -0.61
CA LEU A 255 12.59 -7.74 0.20
C LEU A 255 13.83 -6.86 0.08
N VAL A 256 14.03 -6.17 -1.06
CA VAL A 256 15.27 -5.43 -1.34
C VAL A 256 15.11 -3.92 -1.17
N PHE A 257 13.95 -3.37 -1.52
CA PHE A 257 13.76 -1.92 -1.63
C PHE A 257 12.69 -1.34 -0.72
N ASP A 258 11.71 -2.16 -0.26
CA ASP A 258 10.61 -1.61 0.54
C ASP A 258 11.10 -1.18 1.93
N ARG A 259 11.09 0.13 2.16
CA ARG A 259 11.54 0.73 3.44
C ARG A 259 10.72 0.22 4.63
N GLY A 260 9.41 -0.02 4.44
CA GLY A 260 8.53 -0.52 5.48
C GLY A 260 8.88 -1.94 5.91
N THR A 261 9.12 -2.83 4.95
CA THR A 261 9.57 -4.21 5.20
C THR A 261 10.92 -4.23 5.89
N LEU A 262 11.90 -3.48 5.37
CA LEU A 262 13.25 -3.41 5.94
C LEU A 262 13.23 -2.86 7.38
N PHE A 263 12.52 -1.76 7.60
CA PHE A 263 12.37 -1.17 8.94
C PHE A 263 11.68 -2.16 9.90
N GLY A 264 10.59 -2.79 9.47
CA GLY A 264 9.87 -3.75 10.30
C GLY A 264 10.73 -4.92 10.74
N LEU A 265 11.51 -5.52 9.83
CA LEU A 265 12.42 -6.64 10.13
C LEU A 265 13.59 -6.20 11.03
N GLN A 266 14.17 -5.01 10.77
CA GLN A 266 15.29 -4.47 11.56
C GLN A 266 14.89 -4.01 12.96
N SER A 267 13.67 -3.55 13.15
CA SER A 267 13.14 -3.10 14.44
C SER A 267 12.55 -4.23 15.31
N GLY A 268 12.74 -5.50 14.91
CA GLY A 268 12.18 -6.65 15.64
C GLY A 268 10.65 -6.75 15.53
N GLY A 269 10.08 -6.25 14.43
CA GLY A 269 8.66 -6.40 14.13
C GLY A 269 8.26 -7.87 13.98
N ARG A 270 6.95 -8.16 14.15
CA ARG A 270 6.43 -9.52 13.97
C ARG A 270 6.61 -9.99 12.53
N THR A 271 7.54 -10.91 12.31
CA THR A 271 7.94 -11.41 10.98
C THR A 271 6.74 -11.91 10.17
N GLU A 272 5.84 -12.68 10.78
CA GLU A 272 4.64 -13.21 10.11
C GLU A 272 3.70 -12.09 9.62
N ALA A 273 3.54 -11.03 10.40
CA ALA A 273 2.72 -9.88 10.04
C ALA A 273 3.36 -9.03 8.93
N ILE A 274 4.69 -9.05 8.80
CA ILE A 274 5.44 -8.35 7.74
C ILE A 274 5.41 -9.18 6.45
N LEU A 275 5.79 -10.45 6.53
CA LEU A 275 5.94 -11.34 5.38
C LEU A 275 4.59 -11.90 4.86
N MET A 276 3.47 -11.61 5.55
CA MET A 276 2.14 -11.89 4.98
C MET A 276 1.92 -11.21 3.63
N SER A 277 2.66 -10.12 3.35
CA SER A 277 2.61 -9.37 2.10
C SER A 277 3.13 -10.14 0.88
N LEU A 278 3.87 -11.22 1.10
CA LEU A 278 4.43 -12.01 0.00
C LEU A 278 3.39 -12.98 -0.57
N PRO A 279 3.43 -13.23 -1.90
CA PRO A 279 2.56 -14.22 -2.54
C PRO A 279 2.90 -15.65 -2.05
N PRO A 280 1.91 -16.57 -2.02
CA PRO A 280 2.16 -17.95 -1.60
C PRO A 280 3.05 -18.73 -2.59
N LEU A 281 2.94 -18.40 -3.88
CA LEU A 281 3.72 -18.99 -4.96
C LEU A 281 4.34 -17.91 -5.83
N VAL A 282 5.59 -18.16 -6.22
CA VAL A 282 6.40 -17.26 -7.04
C VAL A 282 7.36 -18.06 -7.90
N ARG A 283 7.78 -17.52 -9.04
CA ARG A 283 8.72 -18.14 -9.95
C ARG A 283 9.77 -17.14 -10.41
N TRP A 284 11.01 -17.57 -10.48
CA TRP A 284 12.09 -16.91 -11.21
C TRP A 284 12.50 -17.75 -12.39
N GLU A 285 12.75 -17.11 -13.52
CA GLU A 285 13.21 -17.73 -14.72
C GLU A 285 14.43 -16.97 -15.24
N TYR A 286 15.49 -17.72 -15.58
CA TYR A 286 16.72 -17.11 -16.07
C TYR A 286 16.49 -16.58 -17.48
N ASP A 287 16.82 -15.29 -17.69
CA ASP A 287 16.76 -14.59 -18.98
C ASP A 287 15.43 -14.76 -19.75
N TYR A 288 14.31 -14.70 -18.98
CA TYR A 288 12.98 -14.80 -19.58
C TYR A 288 12.71 -13.61 -20.51
N CYS A 289 12.35 -13.94 -21.76
CA CYS A 289 11.93 -12.97 -22.76
C CYS A 289 10.55 -13.39 -23.31
N PRO A 290 9.51 -12.56 -23.16
CA PRO A 290 8.21 -12.89 -23.71
C PRO A 290 8.25 -12.87 -25.24
N LEU A 291 7.35 -13.64 -25.86
CA LEU A 291 7.22 -13.66 -27.32
C LEU A 291 6.86 -12.23 -27.80
N PRO A 292 7.48 -11.74 -28.88
CA PRO A 292 7.09 -10.48 -29.51
C PRO A 292 5.59 -10.43 -29.78
N ASP A 293 4.97 -9.26 -29.55
CA ASP A 293 3.54 -9.00 -29.76
C ASP A 293 2.57 -9.86 -28.91
N SER A 294 3.09 -10.58 -27.92
CA SER A 294 2.27 -11.25 -26.92
C SER A 294 1.73 -10.27 -25.87
N PRO A 295 0.63 -10.61 -25.18
CA PRO A 295 0.14 -9.81 -24.04
C PRO A 295 1.19 -9.64 -22.92
N GLU A 296 2.07 -10.63 -22.73
CA GLU A 296 3.17 -10.57 -21.78
C GLU A 296 4.22 -9.51 -22.18
N ALA A 297 4.52 -9.39 -23.48
CA ALA A 297 5.41 -8.35 -23.98
C ALA A 297 4.74 -6.96 -23.93
N GLU A 298 3.44 -6.89 -24.15
CA GLU A 298 2.67 -5.64 -24.06
C GLU A 298 2.71 -5.03 -22.66
N LEU A 299 2.70 -5.87 -21.62
CA LEU A 299 2.80 -5.39 -20.23
C LEU A 299 3.99 -4.43 -20.05
N THR A 300 5.18 -4.86 -20.45
CA THR A 300 6.41 -4.04 -20.29
C THR A 300 6.54 -2.95 -21.35
N ARG A 301 6.11 -3.20 -22.58
CA ARG A 301 6.22 -2.25 -23.69
C ARG A 301 5.24 -1.07 -23.55
N PHE A 302 4.05 -1.30 -22.97
CA PHE A 302 2.99 -0.32 -22.92
C PHE A 302 2.59 0.06 -21.50
N TYR A 303 2.20 -0.92 -20.67
CA TYR A 303 1.57 -0.62 -19.36
C TYR A 303 2.56 -0.21 -18.28
N LEU A 304 3.78 -0.74 -18.30
CA LEU A 304 4.84 -0.40 -17.34
C LEU A 304 5.72 0.77 -17.83
N GLN A 305 5.17 1.64 -18.64
CA GLN A 305 5.80 2.91 -19.01
C GLN A 305 5.22 4.05 -18.19
N ASP A 306 5.97 5.16 -18.07
CA ASP A 306 5.41 6.38 -17.48
C ASP A 306 4.29 6.92 -18.38
N ARG A 307 3.07 6.92 -17.86
CA ARG A 307 1.86 7.27 -18.61
C ARG A 307 0.93 8.17 -17.81
N ASP A 308 0.35 9.12 -18.51
CA ASP A 308 -0.78 9.91 -18.02
C ASP A 308 -2.10 9.22 -18.35
N TRP A 309 -2.51 8.28 -17.51
CA TRP A 309 -3.73 7.50 -17.67
C TRP A 309 -5.02 8.36 -17.78
N LEU A 310 -5.01 9.58 -17.24
CA LEU A 310 -6.17 10.46 -17.22
C LEU A 310 -6.20 11.42 -18.42
N GLY A 311 -5.06 11.93 -18.84
CA GLY A 311 -4.94 12.81 -20.00
C GLY A 311 -5.15 12.09 -21.34
N GLU A 312 -4.78 10.80 -21.41
CA GLU A 312 -4.97 9.98 -22.62
C GLU A 312 -6.45 9.75 -22.98
N VAL A 313 -7.38 9.79 -22.00
CA VAL A 313 -8.82 9.65 -22.25
C VAL A 313 -9.38 10.88 -22.97
N GLY A 314 -8.89 12.09 -22.65
CA GLY A 314 -9.32 13.33 -23.29
C GLY A 314 -8.95 13.40 -24.76
N SER A 315 -7.79 12.84 -25.15
CA SER A 315 -7.30 12.91 -26.54
C SER A 315 -8.00 11.98 -27.54
N GLU A 316 -8.74 10.97 -27.08
CA GLU A 316 -9.53 10.07 -27.93
C GLU A 316 -10.98 10.54 -28.10
N MET A 317 -11.54 11.24 -27.12
CA MET A 317 -12.88 11.84 -27.23
C MET A 317 -12.92 13.02 -28.19
N ASP A 318 -11.77 13.74 -28.37
CA ASP A 318 -11.65 14.83 -29.35
C ASP A 318 -11.41 14.35 -30.80
N LYS A 319 -11.24 13.04 -31.03
CA LYS A 319 -11.02 12.44 -32.36
C LYS A 319 -12.22 11.64 -32.89
N SER A 320 -13.31 11.55 -32.12
CA SER A 320 -14.57 10.93 -32.50
C SER A 320 -15.65 12.01 -32.76
#